data_88b44ad4ca6ce96bb832be13fe992a94
#
_entry.id   88b44ad4ca6ce96bb832be13fe992a94
#
_cell.length_a   1.000
_cell.length_b   1.000
_cell.length_c   1.000
_cell.angle_alpha   90.00
_cell.angle_beta   90.00
_cell.angle_gamma   90.00
#
_symmetry.space_group_name_H-M   'P 1'
#
loop_
_entity.id
_entity.type
_entity.pdbx_description
1 polymer ?
#
loop_
_entity_poly.entity_id
_entity_poly.type
_entity_poly.pdbx_seq_one_letter_code
_entity_poly.pdbx_strand_id
1 'polypeptide(L)'
;LNYKISALEQVLDAPELQQTEDAFHGKDDTITYDHVSFAYQTTQPGPDGKPVVIEDEVLHDISFTAKAGQKTALVGESGSGKSTLAKLLIHYYDPQKGSISIGGQKLCDMSLEALNSRISYVAQDQYLFNTSLLENIRLGRLNATDEEVVEAAKKAQCMEFLEKLPQGIHSMAGDAGKMLSGGQRQRISLARAILKDAPIVVLDEATAYA
;
A
#
# COMPACT_ATOMS: atom_id res chain seq x y z
N LEU A 1 2.66 15.58 31.16
CA LEU A 1 2.07 14.24 31.33
C LEU A 1 0.74 14.13 30.61
N ASN A 2 -0.19 15.09 30.81
CA ASN A 2 -1.54 15.08 30.21
C ASN A 2 -1.53 15.04 28.68
N TYR A 3 -0.60 15.70 27.99
CA TYR A 3 -0.50 15.70 26.52
C TYR A 3 -0.17 14.29 25.96
N LYS A 4 0.71 13.54 26.65
CA LYS A 4 1.06 12.18 26.25
C LYS A 4 -0.08 11.17 26.49
N ILE A 5 -0.88 11.38 27.52
CA ILE A 5 -2.06 10.58 27.83
C ILE A 5 -3.13 10.82 26.76
N SER A 6 -3.40 12.09 26.44
CA SER A 6 -4.38 12.46 25.40
C SER A 6 -4.01 11.90 24.00
N ALA A 7 -2.71 11.86 23.65
CA ALA A 7 -2.28 11.25 22.40
C ALA A 7 -2.46 9.72 22.37
N LEU A 8 -2.31 9.06 23.54
CA LEU A 8 -2.58 7.63 23.66
C LEU A 8 -4.09 7.33 23.60
N GLU A 9 -4.92 8.15 24.26
CA GLU A 9 -6.38 8.05 24.19
C GLU A 9 -6.88 8.19 22.74
N GLN A 10 -6.35 9.14 21.96
CA GLN A 10 -6.68 9.30 20.53
C GLN A 10 -6.37 8.05 19.70
N VAL A 11 -5.29 7.33 20.02
CA VAL A 11 -4.95 6.08 19.31
C VAL A 11 -5.86 4.94 19.75
N LEU A 12 -6.19 4.86 21.05
CA LEU A 12 -7.04 3.79 21.60
C LEU A 12 -8.52 3.96 21.21
N ASP A 13 -8.98 5.21 21.06
CA ASP A 13 -10.35 5.56 20.69
C ASP A 13 -10.51 5.72 19.16
N ALA A 14 -9.46 5.47 18.37
CA ALA A 14 -9.57 5.53 16.92
C ALA A 14 -10.58 4.49 16.41
N PRO A 15 -11.50 4.88 15.51
CA PRO A 15 -12.47 3.94 14.96
C PRO A 15 -11.76 2.82 14.21
N GLU A 16 -12.10 1.59 14.55
CA GLU A 16 -11.61 0.43 13.81
C GLU A 16 -12.28 0.35 12.43
N LEU A 17 -11.51 -0.04 11.42
CA LEU A 17 -12.06 -0.36 10.11
C LEU A 17 -13.00 -1.55 10.23
N GLN A 18 -14.11 -1.51 9.48
CA GLN A 18 -15.03 -2.65 9.41
C GLN A 18 -14.32 -3.82 8.74
N GLN A 19 -14.20 -4.92 9.45
CA GLN A 19 -13.57 -6.14 8.97
C GLN A 19 -14.49 -7.32 9.21
N THR A 20 -14.45 -8.29 8.30
CA THR A 20 -15.09 -9.58 8.46
C THR A 20 -14.04 -10.69 8.45
N GLU A 21 -14.41 -11.90 8.79
CA GLU A 21 -13.55 -13.09 8.65
C GLU A 21 -13.79 -13.80 7.29
N ASP A 22 -14.57 -13.20 6.40
CA ASP A 22 -14.97 -13.84 5.16
C ASP A 22 -13.82 -13.93 4.15
N ALA A 23 -13.71 -15.09 3.53
CA ALA A 23 -12.79 -15.31 2.44
C ALA A 23 -13.22 -14.55 1.18
N PHE A 24 -12.33 -14.47 0.19
CA PHE A 24 -12.67 -13.94 -1.12
C PHE A 24 -13.61 -14.89 -1.89
N HIS A 25 -14.76 -14.37 -2.31
CA HIS A 25 -15.77 -15.06 -3.11
C HIS A 25 -16.11 -14.31 -4.41
N GLY A 26 -15.30 -13.30 -4.76
CA GLY A 26 -15.48 -12.54 -6.00
C GLY A 26 -15.33 -13.44 -7.23
N LYS A 27 -15.97 -13.03 -8.34
CA LYS A 27 -15.97 -13.80 -9.59
C LYS A 27 -14.64 -13.75 -10.34
N ASP A 28 -13.94 -12.62 -10.21
CA ASP A 28 -12.66 -12.32 -10.85
C ASP A 28 -11.92 -11.22 -10.08
N ASP A 29 -10.86 -10.65 -10.66
CA ASP A 29 -10.08 -9.57 -10.07
C ASP A 29 -10.44 -8.17 -10.63
N THR A 30 -11.65 -8.03 -11.19
CA THR A 30 -12.16 -6.73 -11.64
C THR A 30 -12.43 -5.83 -10.45
N ILE A 31 -11.82 -4.66 -10.44
CA ILE A 31 -12.00 -3.65 -9.39
C ILE A 31 -13.07 -2.66 -9.86
N THR A 32 -14.05 -2.39 -9.00
CA THR A 32 -15.08 -1.39 -9.26
C THR A 32 -15.15 -0.39 -8.11
N TYR A 33 -15.04 0.89 -8.45
CA TYR A 33 -15.37 2.03 -7.60
C TYR A 33 -16.78 2.48 -7.99
N ASP A 34 -17.67 2.59 -7.01
CA ASP A 34 -19.07 2.92 -7.21
C ASP A 34 -19.47 4.09 -6.32
N HIS A 35 -19.59 5.29 -6.92
CA HIS A 35 -19.95 6.56 -6.26
C HIS A 35 -19.10 6.88 -5.02
N VAL A 36 -17.77 6.65 -5.10
CA VAL A 36 -16.86 6.80 -3.97
C VAL A 36 -16.55 8.27 -3.70
N SER A 37 -16.82 8.71 -2.46
CA SER A 37 -16.36 9.99 -1.93
C SER A 37 -15.55 9.77 -0.66
N PHE A 38 -14.48 10.55 -0.48
CA PHE A 38 -13.58 10.43 0.65
C PHE A 38 -12.97 11.78 1.06
N ALA A 39 -12.94 12.03 2.37
CA ALA A 39 -12.25 13.14 3.01
C ALA A 39 -11.28 12.64 4.08
N TYR A 40 -10.09 13.25 4.14
CA TYR A 40 -9.22 13.09 5.31
C TYR A 40 -9.73 13.94 6.47
N GLN A 41 -9.72 13.35 7.67
CA GLN A 41 -10.08 14.05 8.90
C GLN A 41 -8.81 14.36 9.68
N THR A 42 -8.60 15.64 9.99
CA THR A 42 -7.52 16.12 10.84
C THR A 42 -8.11 16.90 12.03
N THR A 43 -7.57 16.64 13.22
CA THR A 43 -7.97 17.38 14.41
C THR A 43 -6.98 18.49 14.68
N GLN A 44 -7.46 19.73 14.76
CA GLN A 44 -6.64 20.91 15.08
C GLN A 44 -7.18 21.64 16.32
N PRO A 45 -6.33 22.34 17.09
CA PRO A 45 -6.79 23.19 18.19
C PRO A 45 -7.64 24.32 17.65
N GLY A 46 -8.89 24.42 18.10
CA GLY A 46 -9.77 25.55 17.81
C GLY A 46 -9.41 26.83 18.59
N PRO A 47 -10.05 27.97 18.29
CA PRO A 47 -9.77 29.26 18.93
C PRO A 47 -10.01 29.24 20.45
N ASP A 48 -10.86 28.37 20.95
CA ASP A 48 -11.19 28.18 22.37
C ASP A 48 -10.38 27.03 23.02
N GLY A 49 -9.37 26.52 22.32
CA GLY A 49 -8.52 25.41 22.77
C GLY A 49 -9.16 24.04 22.71
N LYS A 50 -10.40 23.94 22.21
CA LYS A 50 -11.03 22.63 21.98
C LYS A 50 -10.64 22.05 20.63
N PRO A 51 -10.55 20.70 20.51
CA PRO A 51 -10.26 20.06 19.23
C PRO A 51 -11.39 20.30 18.22
N VAL A 52 -11.04 20.77 17.03
CA VAL A 52 -11.94 20.90 15.87
C VAL A 52 -11.51 19.92 14.81
N VAL A 53 -12.45 19.12 14.30
CA VAL A 53 -12.21 18.22 13.18
C VAL A 53 -12.35 19.03 11.90
N ILE A 54 -11.31 19.00 11.07
CA ILE A 54 -11.30 19.58 9.73
C ILE A 54 -11.36 18.42 8.73
N GLU A 55 -12.32 18.48 7.82
CA GLU A 55 -12.46 17.54 6.71
C GLU A 55 -11.85 18.15 5.45
N ASP A 56 -10.92 17.41 4.85
CA ASP A 56 -10.33 17.71 3.54
C ASP A 56 -10.86 16.70 2.53
N GLU A 57 -11.88 17.09 1.77
CA GLU A 57 -12.53 16.22 0.78
C GLU A 57 -11.64 16.12 -0.46
N VAL A 58 -11.17 14.89 -0.75
CA VAL A 58 -10.20 14.60 -1.81
C VAL A 58 -10.85 13.87 -2.98
N LEU A 59 -11.86 13.04 -2.72
CA LEU A 59 -12.57 12.28 -3.75
C LEU A 59 -14.06 12.62 -3.75
N HIS A 60 -14.58 12.98 -4.93
CA HIS A 60 -15.95 13.44 -5.13
C HIS A 60 -16.65 12.52 -6.14
N ASP A 61 -17.52 11.63 -5.67
CA ASP A 61 -18.38 10.79 -6.50
C ASP A 61 -17.65 10.03 -7.63
N ILE A 62 -16.55 9.36 -7.28
CA ILE A 62 -15.69 8.65 -8.24
C ILE A 62 -16.30 7.30 -8.58
N SER A 63 -16.54 7.06 -9.87
CA SER A 63 -17.02 5.79 -10.39
C SER A 63 -16.21 5.35 -11.60
N PHE A 64 -15.59 4.17 -11.53
CA PHE A 64 -14.91 3.52 -12.66
C PHE A 64 -14.70 2.02 -12.40
N THR A 65 -14.30 1.31 -13.44
CA THR A 65 -13.98 -0.12 -13.38
C THR A 65 -12.62 -0.38 -14.00
N ALA A 66 -11.74 -1.03 -13.25
CA ALA A 66 -10.47 -1.58 -13.74
C ALA A 66 -10.66 -3.09 -13.96
N LYS A 67 -10.69 -3.52 -15.23
CA LYS A 67 -10.97 -4.91 -15.59
C LYS A 67 -9.80 -5.83 -15.26
N ALA A 68 -10.11 -7.04 -14.80
CA ALA A 68 -9.12 -8.10 -14.58
C ALA A 68 -8.27 -8.34 -15.85
N GLY A 69 -6.97 -8.59 -15.65
CA GLY A 69 -6.01 -8.85 -16.73
C GLY A 69 -5.68 -7.64 -17.62
N GLN A 70 -6.15 -6.43 -17.27
CA GLN A 70 -5.84 -5.20 -18.00
C GLN A 70 -4.99 -4.25 -17.15
N LYS A 71 -4.20 -3.41 -17.84
CA LYS A 71 -3.50 -2.29 -17.22
C LYS A 71 -4.43 -1.08 -17.22
N THR A 72 -4.69 -0.52 -16.04
CA THR A 72 -5.45 0.73 -15.88
C THR A 72 -4.51 1.80 -15.34
N ALA A 73 -4.41 2.94 -16.02
CA ALA A 73 -3.61 4.07 -15.58
C ALA A 73 -4.52 5.18 -15.03
N LEU A 74 -4.26 5.63 -13.80
CA LEU A 74 -4.87 6.82 -13.22
C LEU A 74 -3.98 8.03 -13.53
N VAL A 75 -4.49 8.96 -14.31
CA VAL A 75 -3.75 10.16 -14.76
C VAL A 75 -4.41 11.41 -14.20
N GLY A 76 -3.62 12.33 -13.69
CA GLY A 76 -4.10 13.59 -13.14
C GLY A 76 -2.97 14.36 -12.45
N GLU A 77 -3.22 15.61 -12.09
CA GLU A 77 -2.27 16.47 -11.40
C GLU A 77 -1.86 15.91 -10.04
N SER A 78 -0.75 16.44 -9.47
CA SER A 78 -0.37 16.12 -8.10
C SER A 78 -1.48 16.60 -7.15
N GLY A 79 -1.85 15.78 -6.15
CA GLY A 79 -2.95 16.08 -5.24
C GLY A 79 -4.36 15.73 -5.76
N SER A 80 -4.51 15.20 -6.98
CA SER A 80 -5.83 14.83 -7.53
C SER A 80 -6.47 13.57 -6.93
N GLY A 81 -5.92 13.02 -5.84
CA GLY A 81 -6.50 11.86 -5.14
C GLY A 81 -6.07 10.48 -5.65
N LYS A 82 -5.11 10.35 -6.60
CA LYS A 82 -4.67 9.06 -7.13
C LYS A 82 -4.16 8.09 -6.04
N SER A 83 -3.26 8.57 -5.19
CA SER A 83 -2.74 7.78 -4.06
C SER A 83 -3.82 7.49 -3.02
N THR A 84 -4.83 8.36 -2.90
CA THR A 84 -5.99 8.13 -2.02
C THR A 84 -6.84 6.97 -2.54
N LEU A 85 -7.09 6.89 -3.86
CA LEU A 85 -7.77 5.73 -4.46
C LEU A 85 -7.00 4.44 -4.19
N ALA A 86 -5.68 4.44 -4.34
CA ALA A 86 -4.84 3.28 -4.03
C ALA A 86 -4.96 2.86 -2.55
N LYS A 87 -4.92 3.83 -1.62
CA LYS A 87 -5.05 3.59 -0.17
C LYS A 87 -6.42 3.05 0.23
N LEU A 88 -7.49 3.51 -0.42
CA LEU A 88 -8.83 2.95 -0.23
C LEU A 88 -8.92 1.51 -0.75
N LEU A 89 -8.29 1.19 -1.90
CA LEU A 89 -8.29 -0.17 -2.45
C LEU A 89 -7.59 -1.18 -1.53
N ILE A 90 -6.48 -0.79 -0.91
CA ILE A 90 -5.78 -1.66 0.07
C ILE A 90 -6.39 -1.59 1.48
N HIS A 91 -7.55 -0.93 1.60
CA HIS A 91 -8.34 -0.83 2.82
C HIS A 91 -7.59 -0.19 4.00
N TYR A 92 -6.79 0.88 3.72
CA TYR A 92 -6.25 1.73 4.80
C TYR A 92 -7.29 2.68 5.36
N TYR A 93 -8.34 2.97 4.60
CA TYR A 93 -9.49 3.80 4.97
C TYR A 93 -10.75 3.24 4.33
N ASP A 94 -11.89 3.49 4.96
CA ASP A 94 -13.21 3.28 4.36
C ASP A 94 -13.67 4.54 3.64
N PRO A 95 -14.33 4.43 2.47
CA PRO A 95 -14.95 5.58 1.83
C PRO A 95 -16.15 6.07 2.67
N GLN A 96 -16.36 7.39 2.78
CA GLN A 96 -17.51 7.93 3.47
C GLN A 96 -18.81 7.72 2.68
N LYS A 97 -18.72 7.63 1.34
CA LYS A 97 -19.85 7.32 0.47
C LYS A 97 -19.42 6.36 -0.62
N GLY A 98 -20.39 5.60 -1.13
CA GLY A 98 -20.13 4.62 -2.18
C GLY A 98 -19.53 3.34 -1.67
N SER A 99 -18.94 2.56 -2.58
CA SER A 99 -18.28 1.30 -2.23
C SER A 99 -17.17 0.95 -3.23
N ILE A 100 -16.22 0.13 -2.78
CA ILE A 100 -15.19 -0.45 -3.63
C ILE A 100 -15.33 -1.97 -3.55
N SER A 101 -15.24 -2.64 -4.69
CA SER A 101 -15.38 -4.09 -4.77
C SER A 101 -14.32 -4.71 -5.67
N ILE A 102 -14.00 -5.99 -5.41
CA ILE A 102 -13.18 -6.86 -6.27
C ILE A 102 -14.04 -8.04 -6.68
N GLY A 103 -14.21 -8.25 -7.99
CA GLY A 103 -15.03 -9.33 -8.51
C GLY A 103 -16.51 -9.29 -8.04
N GLY A 104 -17.00 -8.10 -7.68
CA GLY A 104 -18.34 -7.89 -7.15
C GLY A 104 -18.48 -8.06 -5.64
N GLN A 105 -17.45 -8.49 -4.91
CA GLN A 105 -17.43 -8.53 -3.45
C GLN A 105 -16.85 -7.22 -2.91
N LYS A 106 -17.57 -6.55 -1.99
CA LYS A 106 -17.10 -5.30 -1.37
C LYS A 106 -15.87 -5.55 -0.49
N LEU A 107 -14.98 -4.56 -0.37
CA LEU A 107 -13.78 -4.67 0.45
C LEU A 107 -14.12 -4.90 1.93
N CYS A 108 -15.12 -4.23 2.46
CA CYS A 108 -15.58 -4.40 3.85
C CYS A 108 -16.18 -5.80 4.14
N ASP A 109 -16.52 -6.56 3.10
CA ASP A 109 -17.03 -7.93 3.20
C ASP A 109 -15.92 -8.98 3.00
N MET A 110 -14.65 -8.57 3.07
CA MET A 110 -13.48 -9.45 2.98
C MET A 110 -12.65 -9.36 4.26
N SER A 111 -12.07 -10.48 4.65
CA SER A 111 -11.03 -10.46 5.68
C SER A 111 -9.77 -9.75 5.17
N LEU A 112 -9.01 -9.14 6.07
CA LEU A 112 -7.75 -8.49 5.73
C LEU A 112 -6.76 -9.48 5.08
N GLU A 113 -6.76 -10.73 5.50
CA GLU A 113 -5.95 -11.80 4.91
C GLU A 113 -6.37 -12.08 3.46
N ALA A 114 -7.67 -12.22 3.21
CA ALA A 114 -8.22 -12.44 1.87
C ALA A 114 -7.87 -11.26 0.94
N LEU A 115 -8.05 -10.02 1.39
CA LEU A 115 -7.71 -8.82 0.63
C LEU A 115 -6.20 -8.74 0.36
N ASN A 116 -5.37 -8.93 1.39
CA ASN A 116 -3.92 -8.93 1.25
C ASN A 116 -3.41 -10.01 0.29
N SER A 117 -4.04 -11.18 0.24
CA SER A 117 -3.66 -12.21 -0.72
C SER A 117 -3.89 -11.80 -2.18
N ARG A 118 -4.83 -10.88 -2.42
CA ARG A 118 -5.25 -10.44 -3.78
C ARG A 118 -4.47 -9.24 -4.29
N ILE A 119 -3.93 -8.37 -3.42
CA ILE A 119 -3.34 -7.11 -3.81
C ILE A 119 -1.87 -7.05 -3.40
N SER A 120 -1.00 -6.67 -4.33
CA SER A 120 0.36 -6.22 -4.07
C SER A 120 0.44 -4.71 -4.28
N TYR A 121 0.89 -3.98 -3.28
CA TYR A 121 0.99 -2.52 -3.31
C TYR A 121 2.45 -2.07 -3.25
N VAL A 122 2.85 -1.28 -4.23
CA VAL A 122 4.15 -0.60 -4.27
C VAL A 122 3.90 0.88 -4.01
N ALA A 123 4.19 1.32 -2.79
CA ALA A 123 3.99 2.70 -2.35
C ALA A 123 5.03 3.65 -2.97
N GLN A 124 4.72 4.94 -2.97
CA GLN A 124 5.65 6.00 -3.34
C GLN A 124 6.87 6.02 -2.41
N ASP A 125 6.63 5.93 -1.09
CA ASP A 125 7.67 5.86 -0.06
C ASP A 125 8.04 4.39 0.21
N GLN A 126 9.21 3.99 -0.27
CA GLN A 126 9.71 2.62 -0.07
C GLN A 126 10.48 2.50 1.23
N TYR A 127 9.87 1.89 2.22
CA TYR A 127 10.52 1.57 3.48
C TYR A 127 11.22 0.21 3.41
N LEU A 128 12.48 0.18 3.84
CA LEU A 128 13.23 -1.06 4.03
C LEU A 128 13.57 -1.22 5.51
N PHE A 129 13.39 -2.43 6.02
CA PHE A 129 13.78 -2.76 7.38
C PHE A 129 15.30 -2.91 7.48
N ASN A 130 15.86 -2.63 8.66
CA ASN A 130 17.28 -2.80 8.93
C ASN A 130 17.66 -4.29 9.06
N THR A 131 17.55 -4.98 7.95
CA THR A 131 17.94 -6.38 7.76
C THR A 131 18.57 -6.55 6.39
N SER A 132 18.94 -7.77 5.99
CA SER A 132 19.51 -8.01 4.66
C SER A 132 18.52 -7.66 3.54
N LEU A 133 19.02 -7.39 2.34
CA LEU A 133 18.18 -7.14 1.16
C LEU A 133 17.38 -8.40 0.78
N LEU A 134 17.96 -9.58 0.98
CA LEU A 134 17.27 -10.85 0.81
C LEU A 134 16.01 -10.92 1.69
N GLU A 135 16.15 -10.66 3.00
CA GLU A 135 15.01 -10.68 3.92
C GLU A 135 14.01 -9.55 3.65
N ASN A 136 14.49 -8.39 3.22
CA ASN A 136 13.61 -7.32 2.76
C ASN A 136 12.74 -7.74 1.57
N ILE A 137 13.27 -8.49 0.61
CA ILE A 137 12.49 -9.00 -0.53
C ILE A 137 11.56 -10.12 -0.07
N ARG A 138 12.03 -11.02 0.83
CA ARG A 138 11.23 -12.13 1.39
C ARG A 138 9.95 -11.68 2.10
N LEU A 139 9.84 -10.41 2.55
CA LEU A 139 8.59 -9.85 3.06
C LEU A 139 7.42 -9.94 2.08
N GLY A 140 7.68 -10.07 0.77
CA GLY A 140 6.64 -10.32 -0.22
C GLY A 140 5.94 -11.68 -0.03
N ARG A 141 6.68 -12.71 0.39
CA ARG A 141 6.19 -14.06 0.72
C ARG A 141 7.16 -14.73 1.70
N LEU A 142 6.77 -14.77 2.97
CA LEU A 142 7.65 -15.16 4.08
C LEU A 142 8.21 -16.58 3.99
N ASN A 143 7.49 -17.50 3.35
CA ASN A 143 7.91 -18.90 3.15
C ASN A 143 8.65 -19.14 1.83
N ALA A 144 9.04 -18.09 1.10
CA ALA A 144 9.81 -18.21 -0.13
C ALA A 144 11.24 -18.70 0.15
N THR A 145 11.75 -19.56 -0.73
CA THR A 145 13.15 -20.01 -0.69
C THR A 145 14.10 -18.88 -1.12
N ASP A 146 15.40 -19.03 -0.84
CA ASP A 146 16.40 -18.05 -1.26
C ASP A 146 16.44 -17.93 -2.80
N GLU A 147 16.28 -19.04 -3.49
CA GLU A 147 16.26 -19.10 -4.97
C GLU A 147 15.09 -18.29 -5.53
N GLU A 148 13.88 -18.43 -4.94
CA GLU A 148 12.70 -17.68 -5.35
C GLU A 148 12.88 -16.17 -5.12
N VAL A 149 13.50 -15.79 -3.99
CA VAL A 149 13.83 -14.39 -3.67
C VAL A 149 14.82 -13.83 -4.69
N VAL A 150 15.87 -14.58 -5.03
CA VAL A 150 16.87 -14.18 -6.03
C VAL A 150 16.23 -14.05 -7.41
N GLU A 151 15.34 -14.94 -7.80
CA GLU A 151 14.63 -14.83 -9.09
C GLU A 151 13.71 -13.61 -9.14
N ALA A 152 13.03 -13.27 -8.05
CA ALA A 152 12.24 -12.05 -7.95
C ALA A 152 13.15 -10.80 -8.05
N ALA A 153 14.32 -10.81 -7.39
CA ALA A 153 15.32 -9.75 -7.48
C ALA A 153 15.83 -9.56 -8.92
N LYS A 154 16.09 -10.65 -9.66
CA LYS A 154 16.48 -10.60 -11.08
C LYS A 154 15.40 -9.97 -11.94
N LYS A 155 14.14 -10.41 -11.79
CA LYS A 155 13.00 -9.84 -12.53
C LYS A 155 12.80 -8.35 -12.26
N ALA A 156 13.09 -7.90 -11.04
CA ALA A 156 13.06 -6.49 -10.66
C ALA A 156 14.35 -5.71 -11.03
N GLN A 157 15.27 -6.33 -11.77
CA GLN A 157 16.56 -5.75 -12.19
C GLN A 157 17.44 -5.26 -11.01
N CYS A 158 17.36 -5.95 -9.88
CA CYS A 158 18.18 -5.62 -8.71
C CYS A 158 19.65 -6.04 -8.87
N MET A 159 19.96 -7.04 -9.71
CA MET A 159 21.29 -7.64 -9.81
C MET A 159 22.36 -6.61 -10.18
N GLU A 160 22.03 -5.63 -11.02
CA GLU A 160 22.93 -4.56 -11.46
C GLU A 160 23.62 -3.83 -10.29
N PHE A 161 22.91 -3.58 -9.20
CA PHE A 161 23.48 -2.93 -8.03
C PHE A 161 23.87 -3.92 -6.92
N LEU A 162 23.15 -5.04 -6.79
CA LEU A 162 23.45 -6.06 -5.78
C LEU A 162 24.86 -6.63 -5.96
N GLU A 163 25.31 -6.88 -7.19
CA GLU A 163 26.64 -7.40 -7.49
C GLU A 163 27.78 -6.43 -7.11
N LYS A 164 27.47 -5.13 -6.96
CA LYS A 164 28.42 -4.09 -6.54
C LYS A 164 28.54 -3.96 -5.02
N LEU A 165 27.62 -4.60 -4.27
CA LEU A 165 27.63 -4.57 -2.81
C LEU A 165 28.57 -5.64 -2.24
N PRO A 166 29.25 -5.37 -1.12
CA PRO A 166 30.25 -6.29 -0.56
C PRO A 166 29.73 -7.70 -0.25
N GLN A 167 28.45 -7.83 0.11
CA GLN A 167 27.81 -9.09 0.43
C GLN A 167 26.64 -9.40 -0.52
N GLY A 168 26.57 -8.74 -1.69
CA GLY A 168 25.49 -8.93 -2.65
C GLY A 168 24.11 -8.74 -2.02
N ILE A 169 23.22 -9.70 -2.25
CA ILE A 169 21.84 -9.70 -1.72
C ILE A 169 21.78 -9.83 -0.18
N HIS A 170 22.85 -10.32 0.47
CA HIS A 170 22.94 -10.43 1.92
C HIS A 170 23.41 -9.13 2.59
N SER A 171 23.71 -8.08 1.82
CA SER A 171 24.06 -6.76 2.36
C SER A 171 22.89 -6.17 3.15
N MET A 172 23.23 -5.49 4.25
CA MET A 172 22.23 -4.81 5.09
C MET A 172 21.67 -3.58 4.37
N ALA A 173 20.35 -3.37 4.47
CA ALA A 173 19.69 -2.19 3.91
C ALA A 173 20.01 -0.90 4.69
N GLY A 174 20.42 -1.02 5.95
CA GLY A 174 20.52 0.07 6.90
C GLY A 174 19.16 0.55 7.40
N ASP A 175 19.17 1.49 8.34
CA ASP A 175 17.95 2.06 8.90
C ASP A 175 17.15 2.78 7.80
N ALA A 176 15.87 2.36 7.62
CA ALA A 176 14.98 2.82 6.57
C ALA A 176 15.57 2.73 5.13
N GLY A 177 16.52 1.82 4.90
CA GLY A 177 17.15 1.65 3.59
C GLY A 177 18.15 2.75 3.20
N LYS A 178 18.70 3.48 4.17
CA LYS A 178 19.65 4.60 3.93
C LYS A 178 20.90 4.22 3.14
N MET A 179 21.25 2.94 3.10
CA MET A 179 22.41 2.43 2.34
C MET A 179 22.14 2.38 0.83
N LEU A 180 20.88 2.58 0.40
CA LEU A 180 20.46 2.47 -0.99
C LEU A 180 19.93 3.80 -1.54
N SER A 181 20.11 4.02 -2.86
CA SER A 181 19.45 5.11 -3.57
C SER A 181 17.93 4.92 -3.63
N GLY A 182 17.16 5.98 -3.95
CA GLY A 182 15.72 5.90 -4.13
C GLY A 182 15.30 4.84 -5.16
N GLY A 183 15.95 4.83 -6.34
CA GLY A 183 15.68 3.84 -7.38
C GLY A 183 16.03 2.40 -6.96
N GLN A 184 17.08 2.20 -6.16
CA GLN A 184 17.44 0.88 -5.62
C GLN A 184 16.37 0.39 -4.62
N ARG A 185 15.91 1.26 -3.69
CA ARG A 185 14.81 0.92 -2.78
C ARG A 185 13.54 0.56 -3.55
N GLN A 186 13.23 1.32 -4.61
CA GLN A 186 12.09 1.04 -5.47
C GLN A 186 12.17 -0.34 -6.12
N ARG A 187 13.33 -0.72 -6.67
CA ARG A 187 13.55 -2.06 -7.26
C ARG A 187 13.37 -3.17 -6.21
N ILE A 188 13.82 -2.97 -4.96
CA ILE A 188 13.56 -3.93 -3.86
C ILE A 188 12.06 -4.04 -3.59
N SER A 189 11.30 -2.93 -3.58
CA SER A 189 9.85 -2.95 -3.40
C SER A 189 9.12 -3.63 -4.57
N LEU A 190 9.60 -3.45 -5.80
CA LEU A 190 9.12 -4.20 -6.97
C LEU A 190 9.43 -5.70 -6.85
N ALA A 191 10.62 -6.07 -6.36
CA ALA A 191 10.95 -7.47 -6.11
C ALA A 191 10.03 -8.12 -5.08
N ARG A 192 9.65 -7.38 -4.00
CA ARG A 192 8.61 -7.83 -3.05
C ARG A 192 7.28 -8.11 -3.74
N ALA A 193 6.85 -7.18 -4.60
CA ALA A 193 5.59 -7.33 -5.33
C ALA A 193 5.61 -8.51 -6.29
N ILE A 194 6.71 -8.72 -7.01
CA ILE A 194 6.91 -9.86 -7.90
C ILE A 194 6.93 -11.19 -7.12
N LEU A 195 7.62 -11.23 -5.97
CA LEU A 195 7.69 -12.42 -5.13
C LEU A 195 6.32 -12.79 -4.52
N LYS A 196 5.52 -11.78 -4.17
CA LYS A 196 4.16 -11.98 -3.65
C LYS A 196 3.24 -12.62 -4.69
N ASP A 197 3.42 -12.30 -5.97
CA ASP A 197 2.67 -12.84 -7.11
C ASP A 197 1.14 -12.70 -6.95
N ALA A 198 0.71 -11.55 -6.43
CA ALA A 198 -0.71 -11.26 -6.26
C ALA A 198 -1.37 -10.91 -7.61
N PRO A 199 -2.65 -11.30 -7.83
CA PRO A 199 -3.35 -11.06 -9.10
C PRO A 199 -3.57 -9.59 -9.42
N ILE A 200 -3.62 -8.72 -8.40
CA ILE A 200 -3.75 -7.27 -8.54
C ILE A 200 -2.44 -6.62 -8.09
N VAL A 201 -1.84 -5.79 -8.95
CA VAL A 201 -0.66 -5.00 -8.60
C VAL A 201 -1.00 -3.53 -8.70
N VAL A 202 -0.84 -2.80 -7.61
CA VAL A 202 -1.02 -1.34 -7.53
C VAL A 202 0.34 -0.69 -7.43
N LEU A 203 0.64 0.23 -8.36
CA LEU A 203 1.88 0.99 -8.41
C LEU A 203 1.56 2.47 -8.18
N ASP A 204 1.98 3.02 -7.04
CA ASP A 204 1.78 4.43 -6.71
C ASP A 204 3.08 5.21 -6.95
N GLU A 205 3.10 6.01 -8.03
CA GLU A 205 4.26 6.77 -8.52
C GLU A 205 5.57 5.94 -8.65
N ALA A 206 5.45 4.64 -8.94
CA ALA A 206 6.58 3.72 -9.02
C ALA A 206 7.57 4.04 -10.18
N THR A 207 7.27 5.04 -11.01
CA THR A 207 8.09 5.43 -12.18
C THR A 207 8.91 6.70 -11.96
N ALA A 208 8.87 7.33 -10.78
CA ALA A 208 9.55 8.59 -10.51
C ALA A 208 11.09 8.51 -10.60
N TYR A 209 11.66 7.29 -10.64
CA TYR A 209 13.11 7.03 -10.71
C TYR A 209 13.48 6.00 -11.80
N ALA A 210 12.59 5.76 -12.77
CA ALA A 210 12.84 4.84 -13.89
C ALA A 210 13.46 5.57 -15.08
#